data_3fa2ff92162627d09bd2fdb81c2394ca
#
_entry.id   3fa2ff92162627d09bd2fdb81c2394ca
#
_cell.length_a   1.000
_cell.length_b   1.000
_cell.length_c   1.000
_cell.angle_alpha   90.00
_cell.angle_beta   90.00
_cell.angle_gamma   90.00
#
_symmetry.space_group_name_H-M   'P 1'
#
loop_
_entity.id
_entity.type
_entity.pdbx_description
1 polymer ?
#
loop_
_entity_poly.entity_id
_entity_poly.type
_entity_poly.pdbx_seq_one_letter_code
_entity_poly.pdbx_strand_id
1 'polypeptide(L)'
;MSKVTTIAVDIAKRTFDVYSMDSETGEIWAKSVTRKKFEELMRTREPARVVLEAGGSAHYWGRWLERQGHEARLIAPQHVRPFVRTNKLDRGDARAVWEASRRPEVHWVVVKSEASQAVLSLHRVREQLKQMRRMQANQLQALLYEFGVAATGRVTRQQLEGWIAEGAVPALLAATLTEQIERIAKLKADERALTRRIERHNEQDALAKRLQAIEGIGTLGASALSAELSAAAKSFTSARQFAACKGITPRLGGTGGKVRAGAISKRGDPYVRTLLIHGARSVIARRRRTESLSPWLKGLLERRPFNVAVVALANKMARSAWALAAHGRTYQENYGAKAA
;
A
#
# COMPACT_ATOMS: atom_id res chain seq x y z
N MET A 1 13.81 -30.31 -20.14
CA MET A 1 13.32 -28.94 -19.81
C MET A 1 14.45 -27.97 -20.02
N SER A 2 14.37 -27.01 -20.93
CA SER A 2 15.41 -26.03 -21.16
C SER A 2 15.64 -25.22 -19.87
N LYS A 3 16.89 -25.13 -19.46
CA LYS A 3 17.31 -24.47 -18.21
C LYS A 3 17.15 -22.94 -18.39
N VAL A 4 16.11 -22.37 -17.79
CA VAL A 4 15.86 -20.92 -17.85
C VAL A 4 16.92 -20.20 -17.01
N THR A 5 17.78 -19.45 -17.66
CA THR A 5 18.78 -18.60 -16.98
C THR A 5 18.09 -17.55 -16.09
N THR A 6 18.49 -17.48 -14.82
CA THR A 6 17.97 -16.46 -13.89
C THR A 6 18.95 -15.29 -13.79
N ILE A 7 18.46 -14.10 -14.09
CA ILE A 7 19.21 -12.83 -14.04
C ILE A 7 18.58 -11.94 -12.96
N ALA A 8 19.35 -11.55 -11.98
CA ALA A 8 18.92 -10.56 -10.99
C ALA A 8 19.40 -9.17 -11.39
N VAL A 9 18.56 -8.17 -11.14
CA VAL A 9 18.85 -6.79 -11.50
C VAL A 9 18.50 -5.88 -10.31
N ASP A 10 19.48 -5.14 -9.85
CA ASP A 10 19.23 -3.96 -9.03
C ASP A 10 19.08 -2.72 -9.91
N ILE A 11 17.99 -1.98 -9.67
CA ILE A 11 17.56 -0.86 -10.53
C ILE A 11 17.86 0.46 -9.85
N ALA A 12 18.82 1.21 -10.35
CA ALA A 12 19.01 2.61 -10.00
C ALA A 12 18.52 3.57 -11.11
N LYS A 13 18.65 4.86 -10.90
CA LYS A 13 18.17 5.87 -11.87
C LYS A 13 18.95 5.86 -13.18
N ARG A 14 20.27 5.67 -13.13
CA ARG A 14 21.20 5.79 -14.27
C ARG A 14 21.89 4.48 -14.62
N THR A 15 22.22 3.69 -13.62
CA THR A 15 22.97 2.44 -13.74
C THR A 15 22.17 1.28 -13.19
N PHE A 16 22.33 0.12 -13.76
CA PHE A 16 21.72 -1.12 -13.31
C PHE A 16 22.83 -2.13 -13.05
N ASP A 17 22.78 -2.75 -11.89
CA ASP A 17 23.66 -3.83 -11.57
C ASP A 17 22.97 -5.15 -11.90
N VAL A 18 23.62 -5.95 -12.73
CA VAL A 18 23.10 -7.20 -13.26
C VAL A 18 23.96 -8.34 -12.73
N TYR A 19 23.32 -9.38 -12.23
CA TYR A 19 23.99 -10.55 -11.70
C TYR A 19 23.30 -11.83 -12.16
N SER A 20 24.10 -12.79 -12.60
CA SER A 20 23.66 -14.15 -12.90
C SER A 20 24.75 -15.12 -12.48
N MET A 21 24.37 -16.31 -12.05
CA MET A 21 25.28 -17.40 -11.77
C MET A 21 24.75 -18.67 -12.44
N ASP A 22 25.60 -19.36 -13.18
CA ASP A 22 25.29 -20.69 -13.65
C ASP A 22 25.30 -21.65 -12.47
N SER A 23 24.24 -22.42 -12.31
CA SER A 23 24.09 -23.32 -11.15
C SER A 23 24.82 -24.63 -11.29
N GLU A 24 25.39 -24.96 -12.48
CA GLU A 24 26.20 -26.19 -12.70
C GLU A 24 27.68 -25.89 -12.61
N THR A 25 28.11 -24.83 -13.31
CA THR A 25 29.54 -24.47 -13.38
C THR A 25 29.97 -23.55 -12.24
N GLY A 26 29.01 -22.85 -11.59
CA GLY A 26 29.29 -21.79 -10.62
C GLY A 26 29.81 -20.50 -11.26
N GLU A 27 29.86 -20.42 -12.59
CA GLU A 27 30.35 -19.22 -13.30
C GLU A 27 29.46 -18.04 -13.01
N ILE A 28 30.09 -16.91 -12.61
CA ILE A 28 29.40 -15.67 -12.26
C ILE A 28 29.55 -14.69 -13.42
N TRP A 29 28.41 -14.17 -13.86
CA TRP A 29 28.35 -13.04 -14.74
C TRP A 29 27.73 -11.84 -14.00
N ALA A 30 28.53 -10.79 -13.78
CA ALA A 30 28.11 -9.59 -13.07
C ALA A 30 28.61 -8.35 -13.81
N LYS A 31 27.72 -7.39 -14.08
CA LYS A 31 28.04 -6.14 -14.77
C LYS A 31 27.22 -4.99 -14.22
N SER A 32 27.87 -3.83 -14.11
CA SER A 32 27.18 -2.55 -13.95
C SER A 32 27.02 -1.90 -15.34
N VAL A 33 25.80 -1.60 -15.73
CA VAL A 33 25.49 -1.12 -17.07
C VAL A 33 24.61 0.14 -17.01
N THR A 34 24.73 1.03 -17.98
CA THR A 34 23.80 2.14 -18.13
C THR A 34 22.42 1.63 -18.55
N ARG A 35 21.39 2.42 -18.31
CA ARG A 35 20.02 2.12 -18.74
C ARG A 35 19.93 1.71 -20.22
N LYS A 36 20.57 2.46 -21.12
CA LYS A 36 20.59 2.15 -22.57
C LYS A 36 21.25 0.80 -22.86
N LYS A 37 22.42 0.54 -22.25
CA LYS A 37 23.12 -0.73 -22.41
C LYS A 37 22.33 -1.90 -21.83
N PHE A 38 21.59 -1.70 -20.73
CA PHE A 38 20.68 -2.72 -20.18
C PHE A 38 19.56 -3.06 -21.17
N GLU A 39 18.94 -2.04 -21.79
CA GLU A 39 17.91 -2.24 -22.81
C GLU A 39 18.45 -3.03 -24.02
N GLU A 40 19.63 -2.67 -24.53
CA GLU A 40 20.30 -3.36 -25.64
C GLU A 40 20.60 -4.82 -25.27
N LEU A 41 21.17 -5.04 -24.07
CA LEU A 41 21.51 -6.36 -23.56
C LEU A 41 20.28 -7.27 -23.48
N MET A 42 19.17 -6.77 -22.95
CA MET A 42 17.96 -7.59 -22.76
C MET A 42 17.20 -7.82 -24.06
N ARG A 43 17.29 -6.93 -25.06
CA ARG A 43 16.69 -7.15 -26.39
C ARG A 43 17.36 -8.24 -27.20
N THR A 44 18.67 -8.39 -27.03
CA THR A 44 19.48 -9.37 -27.79
C THR A 44 19.65 -10.71 -27.09
N ARG A 45 19.22 -10.79 -25.83
CA ARG A 45 19.39 -11.99 -25.02
C ARG A 45 18.23 -12.97 -25.23
N GLU A 46 18.56 -14.27 -25.21
CA GLU A 46 17.56 -15.33 -25.16
C GLU A 46 16.59 -15.16 -23.98
N PRO A 47 15.33 -15.61 -24.10
CA PRO A 47 14.36 -15.53 -23.04
C PRO A 47 14.90 -16.04 -21.70
N ALA A 48 14.83 -15.19 -20.68
CA ALA A 48 15.39 -15.47 -19.37
C ALA A 48 14.38 -15.08 -18.26
N ARG A 49 14.53 -15.64 -17.07
CA ARG A 49 13.86 -15.15 -15.88
C ARG A 49 14.62 -13.96 -15.32
N VAL A 50 14.01 -12.79 -15.33
CA VAL A 50 14.62 -11.56 -14.80
C VAL A 50 13.96 -11.18 -13.49
N VAL A 51 14.76 -11.12 -12.44
CA VAL A 51 14.31 -10.87 -11.07
C VAL A 51 14.73 -9.48 -10.63
N LEU A 52 13.78 -8.70 -10.09
CA LEU A 52 13.97 -7.32 -9.67
C LEU A 52 13.46 -7.15 -8.23
N GLU A 53 14.11 -6.29 -7.45
CA GLU A 53 13.50 -5.86 -6.18
C GLU A 53 12.28 -4.97 -6.45
N ALA A 54 11.17 -5.19 -5.74
CA ALA A 54 9.93 -4.43 -5.89
C ALA A 54 10.08 -3.02 -5.29
N GLY A 55 10.80 -2.16 -5.98
CA GLY A 55 11.10 -0.78 -5.64
C GLY A 55 10.55 0.23 -6.65
N GLY A 56 11.13 1.41 -6.65
CA GLY A 56 10.83 2.44 -7.64
C GLY A 56 11.11 1.94 -9.06
N SER A 57 10.22 2.20 -10.01
CA SER A 57 10.30 1.76 -11.42
C SER A 57 10.26 0.24 -11.71
N ALA A 58 10.29 -0.64 -10.69
CA ALA A 58 10.31 -2.09 -10.91
C ALA A 58 9.12 -2.61 -11.75
N HIS A 59 7.92 -2.07 -11.54
CA HIS A 59 6.77 -2.44 -12.35
C HIS A 59 6.87 -1.99 -13.81
N TYR A 60 7.48 -0.83 -14.07
CA TYR A 60 7.76 -0.38 -15.43
C TYR A 60 8.71 -1.34 -16.14
N TRP A 61 9.84 -1.67 -15.48
CA TRP A 61 10.82 -2.60 -16.02
C TRP A 61 10.28 -4.01 -16.15
N GLY A 62 9.45 -4.46 -15.21
CA GLY A 62 8.76 -5.74 -15.31
C GLY A 62 7.93 -5.83 -16.60
N ARG A 63 7.05 -4.87 -16.86
CA ARG A 63 6.26 -4.82 -18.10
C ARG A 63 7.12 -4.67 -19.35
N TRP A 64 8.22 -3.91 -19.28
CA TRP A 64 9.13 -3.76 -20.39
C TRP A 64 9.82 -5.09 -20.73
N LEU A 65 10.33 -5.82 -19.73
CA LEU A 65 10.96 -7.12 -19.88
C LEU A 65 10.00 -8.18 -20.45
N GLU A 66 8.77 -8.20 -19.95
CA GLU A 66 7.72 -9.08 -20.47
C GLU A 66 7.44 -8.82 -21.96
N ARG A 67 7.45 -7.57 -22.39
CA ARG A 67 7.33 -7.20 -23.82
C ARG A 67 8.53 -7.62 -24.67
N GLN A 68 9.70 -7.82 -24.06
CA GLN A 68 10.88 -8.37 -24.73
C GLN A 68 10.92 -9.91 -24.71
N GLY A 69 9.92 -10.58 -24.17
CA GLY A 69 9.85 -12.05 -24.10
C GLY A 69 10.48 -12.67 -22.86
N HIS A 70 10.93 -11.87 -21.88
CA HIS A 70 11.47 -12.39 -20.63
C HIS A 70 10.38 -12.65 -19.59
N GLU A 71 10.65 -13.58 -18.65
CA GLU A 71 9.82 -13.78 -17.48
C GLU A 71 10.23 -12.80 -16.37
N ALA A 72 9.49 -11.70 -16.20
CA ALA A 72 9.77 -10.74 -15.13
C ALA A 72 9.18 -11.20 -13.80
N ARG A 73 10.01 -11.19 -12.74
CA ARG A 73 9.60 -11.50 -11.37
C ARG A 73 10.04 -10.40 -10.41
N LEU A 74 9.16 -9.99 -9.51
CA LEU A 74 9.47 -9.01 -8.50
C LEU A 74 9.53 -9.65 -7.12
N ILE A 75 10.55 -9.26 -6.31
CA ILE A 75 10.70 -9.69 -4.93
C ILE A 75 10.49 -8.50 -3.99
N ALA A 76 9.69 -8.68 -2.95
CA ALA A 76 9.53 -7.62 -1.95
C ALA A 76 10.85 -7.38 -1.18
N PRO A 77 11.21 -6.10 -0.88
CA PRO A 77 12.49 -5.74 -0.25
C PRO A 77 12.78 -6.50 1.05
N GLN A 78 11.74 -6.83 1.82
CA GLN A 78 11.88 -7.59 3.06
C GLN A 78 12.47 -9.00 2.89
N HIS A 79 12.35 -9.58 1.70
CA HIS A 79 12.91 -10.89 1.37
C HIS A 79 14.32 -10.80 0.79
N VAL A 80 14.74 -9.62 0.31
CA VAL A 80 16.10 -9.37 -0.20
C VAL A 80 17.05 -8.98 0.95
N ARG A 81 16.58 -8.15 1.89
CA ARG A 81 17.38 -7.62 3.01
C ARG A 81 18.25 -8.66 3.76
N PRO A 82 17.77 -9.88 4.06
CA PRO A 82 18.60 -10.87 4.77
C PRO A 82 19.86 -11.30 4.01
N PHE A 83 19.91 -11.08 2.69
CA PHE A 83 21.01 -11.47 1.81
C PHE A 83 21.95 -10.29 1.48
N VAL A 84 21.59 -9.07 1.87
CA VAL A 84 22.46 -7.91 1.73
C VAL A 84 23.55 -7.98 2.78
N ARG A 85 24.81 -8.09 2.33
CA ARG A 85 25.98 -8.07 3.22
C ARG A 85 26.28 -6.64 3.70
N THR A 86 26.90 -6.52 4.86
CA THR A 86 27.09 -5.27 5.65
C THR A 86 27.83 -4.13 4.92
N ASN A 87 28.62 -4.42 3.91
CA ASN A 87 29.26 -3.38 3.08
C ASN A 87 28.43 -3.18 1.81
N LYS A 88 27.69 -2.05 1.77
CA LYS A 88 26.97 -1.62 0.57
C LYS A 88 27.95 -1.30 -0.57
N LEU A 89 28.25 -2.32 -1.34
CA LEU A 89 28.76 -2.16 -2.69
C LEU A 89 27.58 -2.44 -3.62
N ASP A 90 27.29 -1.56 -4.56
CA ASP A 90 26.12 -1.64 -5.48
C ASP A 90 26.01 -3.01 -6.18
N ARG A 91 27.15 -3.65 -6.49
CA ARG A 91 27.21 -5.03 -7.01
C ARG A 91 26.69 -6.09 -6.03
N GLY A 92 26.63 -5.79 -4.72
CA GLY A 92 26.10 -6.69 -3.69
C GLY A 92 24.58 -6.81 -3.70
N ASP A 93 23.88 -5.76 -4.12
CA ASP A 93 22.42 -5.71 -4.07
C ASP A 93 21.78 -6.60 -5.15
N ALA A 94 22.31 -6.61 -6.39
CA ALA A 94 21.86 -7.54 -7.43
C ALA A 94 22.11 -9.01 -7.05
N ARG A 95 23.26 -9.32 -6.43
CA ARG A 95 23.55 -10.66 -5.89
C ARG A 95 22.54 -11.05 -4.80
N ALA A 96 22.22 -10.15 -3.88
CA ALA A 96 21.23 -10.41 -2.82
C ALA A 96 19.84 -10.71 -3.41
N VAL A 97 19.43 -10.00 -4.48
CA VAL A 97 18.20 -10.32 -5.23
C VAL A 97 18.27 -11.72 -5.83
N TRP A 98 19.42 -12.11 -6.41
CA TRP A 98 19.60 -13.43 -6.99
C TRP A 98 19.54 -14.53 -5.91
N GLU A 99 20.25 -14.35 -4.79
CA GLU A 99 20.24 -15.31 -3.68
C GLU A 99 18.83 -15.46 -3.08
N ALA A 100 18.09 -14.34 -2.90
CA ALA A 100 16.71 -14.35 -2.46
C ALA A 100 15.81 -15.13 -3.44
N SER A 101 16.01 -14.97 -4.75
CA SER A 101 15.18 -15.62 -5.78
C SER A 101 15.25 -17.15 -5.77
N ARG A 102 16.28 -17.72 -5.16
CA ARG A 102 16.49 -19.16 -5.04
C ARG A 102 15.75 -19.81 -3.86
N ARG A 103 15.13 -19.00 -3.01
CA ARG A 103 14.44 -19.50 -1.82
C ARG A 103 12.98 -19.87 -2.14
N PRO A 104 12.52 -21.06 -1.77
CA PRO A 104 11.15 -21.52 -2.06
C PRO A 104 10.08 -20.72 -1.30
N GLU A 105 10.46 -20.10 -0.17
CA GLU A 105 9.53 -19.31 0.67
C GLU A 105 9.29 -17.90 0.15
N VAL A 106 9.96 -17.47 -0.91
CA VAL A 106 9.80 -16.13 -1.48
C VAL A 106 8.46 -16.01 -2.20
N HIS A 107 7.66 -15.06 -1.76
CA HIS A 107 6.43 -14.68 -2.46
C HIS A 107 6.73 -13.61 -3.50
N TRP A 108 6.42 -13.95 -4.75
CA TRP A 108 6.58 -13.06 -5.88
C TRP A 108 5.54 -11.94 -5.85
N VAL A 109 6.00 -10.72 -6.08
CA VAL A 109 5.11 -9.58 -6.31
C VAL A 109 4.75 -9.54 -7.79
N VAL A 110 3.47 -9.56 -8.10
CA VAL A 110 2.99 -9.52 -9.49
C VAL A 110 3.26 -8.14 -10.10
N VAL A 111 3.71 -8.14 -11.35
CA VAL A 111 3.88 -6.91 -12.13
C VAL A 111 2.52 -6.27 -12.35
N LYS A 112 2.35 -5.04 -11.88
CA LYS A 112 1.10 -4.29 -12.04
C LYS A 112 0.95 -3.77 -13.47
N SER A 113 -0.30 -3.78 -13.97
CA SER A 113 -0.63 -3.07 -15.19
C SER A 113 -0.36 -1.56 -15.05
N GLU A 114 -0.19 -0.88 -16.16
CA GLU A 114 -0.01 0.57 -16.17
C GLU A 114 -1.23 1.30 -15.58
N ALA A 115 -2.44 0.83 -15.92
CA ALA A 115 -3.68 1.36 -15.36
C ALA A 115 -3.75 1.22 -13.84
N SER A 116 -3.46 0.03 -13.28
CA SER A 116 -3.42 -0.19 -11.84
C SER A 116 -2.37 0.69 -11.15
N GLN A 117 -1.21 0.85 -11.77
CA GLN A 117 -0.15 1.71 -11.23
C GLN A 117 -0.54 3.19 -11.26
N ALA A 118 -1.23 3.65 -12.31
CA ALA A 118 -1.74 5.02 -12.43
C ALA A 118 -2.77 5.31 -11.34
N VAL A 119 -3.74 4.43 -11.12
CA VAL A 119 -4.74 4.56 -10.03
C VAL A 119 -4.06 4.65 -8.66
N LEU A 120 -3.12 3.76 -8.36
CA LEU A 120 -2.39 3.80 -7.09
C LEU A 120 -1.54 5.07 -6.94
N SER A 121 -1.09 5.67 -8.05
CA SER A 121 -0.41 6.96 -8.03
C SER A 121 -1.35 8.11 -7.66
N LEU A 122 -2.61 8.11 -8.14
CA LEU A 122 -3.63 9.07 -7.70
C LEU A 122 -3.86 8.98 -6.19
N HIS A 123 -3.94 7.76 -5.64
CA HIS A 123 -4.07 7.56 -4.19
C HIS A 123 -2.88 8.13 -3.41
N ARG A 124 -1.64 7.94 -3.90
CA ARG A 124 -0.43 8.48 -3.26
C ARG A 124 -0.42 10.00 -3.24
N VAL A 125 -0.72 10.62 -4.38
CA VAL A 125 -0.79 12.10 -4.47
C VAL A 125 -1.89 12.63 -3.56
N ARG A 126 -3.06 12.00 -3.54
CA ARG A 126 -4.17 12.37 -2.66
C ARG A 126 -3.78 12.29 -1.17
N GLU A 127 -3.12 11.21 -0.76
CA GLU A 127 -2.66 11.06 0.64
C GLU A 127 -1.60 12.10 1.00
N GLN A 128 -0.69 12.43 0.09
CA GLN A 128 0.28 13.50 0.27
C GLN A 128 -0.41 14.86 0.48
N LEU A 129 -1.38 15.23 -0.35
CA LEU A 129 -2.14 16.48 -0.20
C LEU A 129 -2.87 16.54 1.15
N LYS A 130 -3.46 15.44 1.58
CA LYS A 130 -4.12 15.33 2.89
C LYS A 130 -3.13 15.52 4.04
N GLN A 131 -1.92 14.95 3.95
CA GLN A 131 -0.86 15.12 4.96
C GLN A 131 -0.36 16.57 4.99
N MET A 132 -0.09 17.17 3.84
CA MET A 132 0.32 18.58 3.72
C MET A 132 -0.75 19.52 4.33
N ARG A 133 -2.03 19.30 4.00
CA ARG A 133 -3.14 20.07 4.56
C ARG A 133 -3.20 19.97 6.08
N ARG A 134 -3.03 18.76 6.64
CA ARG A 134 -3.00 18.54 8.09
C ARG A 134 -1.82 19.23 8.75
N MET A 135 -0.63 19.15 8.17
CA MET A 135 0.57 19.82 8.67
C MET A 135 0.36 21.34 8.70
N GLN A 136 -0.15 21.93 7.62
CA GLN A 136 -0.44 23.37 7.55
C GLN A 136 -1.50 23.81 8.57
N ALA A 137 -2.57 23.02 8.74
CA ALA A 137 -3.61 23.34 9.72
C ALA A 137 -3.10 23.25 11.16
N ASN A 138 -2.30 22.24 11.49
CA ASN A 138 -1.70 22.11 12.83
C ASN A 138 -0.71 23.26 13.12
N GLN A 139 0.10 23.64 12.14
CA GLN A 139 1.02 24.77 12.28
C GLN A 139 0.28 26.08 12.50
N LEU A 140 -0.80 26.34 11.73
CA LEU A 140 -1.62 27.53 11.91
C LEU A 140 -2.20 27.62 13.34
N GLN A 141 -2.75 26.51 13.83
CA GLN A 141 -3.30 26.44 15.18
C GLN A 141 -2.22 26.64 16.26
N ALA A 142 -1.03 26.07 16.07
CA ALA A 142 0.08 26.24 16.98
C ALA A 142 0.56 27.70 17.04
N LEU A 143 0.71 28.36 15.88
CA LEU A 143 1.08 29.78 15.83
C LEU A 143 0.06 30.68 16.51
N LEU A 144 -1.24 30.45 16.29
CA LEU A 144 -2.32 31.20 16.96
C LEU A 144 -2.28 30.99 18.48
N TYR A 145 -1.98 29.75 18.92
CA TYR A 145 -1.89 29.43 20.34
C TYR A 145 -0.73 30.13 21.05
N GLU A 146 0.38 30.39 20.36
CA GLU A 146 1.52 31.20 20.86
C GLU A 146 1.10 32.62 21.29
N PHE A 147 0.02 33.15 20.70
CA PHE A 147 -0.59 34.43 21.02
C PHE A 147 -1.86 34.34 21.89
N GLY A 148 -2.08 33.17 22.52
CA GLY A 148 -3.21 32.93 23.41
C GLY A 148 -4.53 32.61 22.70
N VAL A 149 -4.56 32.50 21.37
CA VAL A 149 -5.77 32.16 20.61
C VAL A 149 -5.91 30.65 20.52
N ALA A 150 -6.76 30.04 21.35
CA ALA A 150 -7.06 28.61 21.38
C ALA A 150 -8.05 28.23 20.26
N ALA A 151 -7.62 28.33 19.01
CA ALA A 151 -8.46 27.99 17.86
C ALA A 151 -8.69 26.47 17.76
N THR A 152 -9.96 26.05 17.73
CA THR A 152 -10.36 24.66 17.53
C THR A 152 -10.98 24.46 16.14
N GLY A 153 -10.60 23.39 15.45
CA GLY A 153 -11.16 23.06 14.14
C GLY A 153 -10.61 23.93 13.00
N ARG A 154 -11.48 24.32 12.06
CA ARG A 154 -11.09 25.10 10.89
C ARG A 154 -11.04 26.60 11.22
N VAL A 155 -9.86 27.19 11.08
CA VAL A 155 -9.72 28.66 11.12
C VAL A 155 -10.17 29.25 9.78
N THR A 156 -11.00 30.28 9.84
CA THR A 156 -11.47 31.06 8.69
C THR A 156 -10.72 32.38 8.59
N ARG A 157 -10.74 32.99 7.41
CA ARG A 157 -10.16 34.33 7.19
C ARG A 157 -10.81 35.37 8.10
N GLN A 158 -12.15 35.37 8.21
CA GLN A 158 -12.91 36.29 9.04
C GLN A 158 -12.54 36.19 10.53
N GLN A 159 -12.33 34.97 11.05
CA GLN A 159 -11.85 34.79 12.44
C GLN A 159 -10.45 35.37 12.63
N LEU A 160 -9.53 35.16 11.67
CA LEU A 160 -8.20 35.73 11.75
C LEU A 160 -8.21 37.26 11.75
N GLU A 161 -9.00 37.86 10.83
CA GLU A 161 -9.18 39.33 10.76
C GLU A 161 -9.73 39.89 12.07
N GLY A 162 -10.69 39.20 12.71
CA GLY A 162 -11.22 39.60 14.02
C GLY A 162 -10.13 39.58 15.10
N TRP A 163 -9.37 38.52 15.24
CA TRP A 163 -8.29 38.43 16.24
C TRP A 163 -7.16 39.44 16.01
N ILE A 164 -6.89 39.84 14.78
CA ILE A 164 -5.94 40.89 14.46
C ILE A 164 -6.51 42.26 14.86
N ALA A 165 -7.80 42.53 14.56
CA ALA A 165 -8.46 43.78 14.93
C ALA A 165 -8.56 43.96 16.46
N GLU A 166 -8.78 42.88 17.20
CA GLU A 166 -8.77 42.83 18.66
C GLU A 166 -7.37 42.93 19.28
N GLY A 167 -6.29 42.92 18.48
CA GLY A 167 -4.93 42.91 18.97
C GLY A 167 -4.45 41.58 19.55
N ALA A 168 -5.26 40.53 19.47
CA ALA A 168 -4.90 39.19 19.96
C ALA A 168 -3.84 38.52 19.08
N VAL A 169 -3.74 38.89 17.81
CA VAL A 169 -2.70 38.38 16.88
C VAL A 169 -1.96 39.59 16.30
N PRO A 170 -0.62 39.63 16.31
CA PRO A 170 0.16 40.72 15.74
C PRO A 170 -0.13 40.96 14.27
N ALA A 171 -0.36 42.25 13.89
CA ALA A 171 -0.60 42.62 12.48
C ALA A 171 0.51 42.20 11.52
N LEU A 172 1.75 42.09 12.01
CA LEU A 172 2.89 41.57 11.25
C LEU A 172 2.64 40.16 10.62
N LEU A 173 1.82 39.34 11.28
CA LEU A 173 1.52 37.97 10.85
C LEU A 173 0.31 37.90 9.91
N ALA A 174 -0.46 38.96 9.77
CA ALA A 174 -1.75 39.00 9.05
C ALA A 174 -1.64 38.38 7.63
N ALA A 175 -0.71 38.87 6.81
CA ALA A 175 -0.54 38.41 5.44
C ALA A 175 -0.15 36.93 5.39
N THR A 176 0.84 36.55 6.19
CA THR A 176 1.36 35.16 6.21
C THR A 176 0.31 34.14 6.65
N LEU A 177 -0.47 34.46 7.70
CA LEU A 177 -1.51 33.55 8.19
C LEU A 177 -2.71 33.49 7.23
N THR A 178 -3.04 34.59 6.55
CA THR A 178 -4.05 34.61 5.49
C THR A 178 -3.66 33.70 4.34
N GLU A 179 -2.42 33.83 3.82
CA GLU A 179 -1.90 32.94 2.78
C GLU A 179 -1.91 31.46 3.22
N GLN A 180 -1.62 31.20 4.48
CA GLN A 180 -1.65 29.83 5.01
C GLN A 180 -3.09 29.27 5.02
N ILE A 181 -4.08 30.05 5.39
CA ILE A 181 -5.51 29.66 5.33
C ILE A 181 -5.92 29.35 3.87
N GLU A 182 -5.53 30.20 2.94
CA GLU A 182 -5.81 30.00 1.49
C GLU A 182 -5.14 28.73 0.96
N ARG A 183 -3.89 28.49 1.35
CA ARG A 183 -3.15 27.25 1.01
C ARG A 183 -3.84 26.01 1.56
N ILE A 184 -4.33 26.03 2.80
CA ILE A 184 -5.11 24.94 3.40
C ILE A 184 -6.39 24.69 2.60
N ALA A 185 -7.10 25.77 2.20
CA ALA A 185 -8.30 25.67 1.38
C ALA A 185 -8.02 25.07 0.01
N LYS A 186 -6.94 25.50 -0.66
CA LYS A 186 -6.47 24.97 -1.94
C LYS A 186 -6.13 23.49 -1.84
N LEU A 187 -5.34 23.07 -0.85
CA LEU A 187 -5.00 21.67 -0.61
C LEU A 187 -6.24 20.79 -0.43
N LYS A 188 -7.27 21.32 0.27
CA LYS A 188 -8.55 20.63 0.44
C LYS A 188 -9.33 20.49 -0.87
N ALA A 189 -9.31 21.51 -1.72
CA ALA A 189 -9.95 21.48 -3.04
C ALA A 189 -9.27 20.46 -3.95
N ASP A 190 -7.93 20.42 -3.97
CA ASP A 190 -7.13 19.50 -4.77
C ASP A 190 -7.33 18.04 -4.29
N GLU A 191 -7.34 17.79 -2.97
CA GLU A 191 -7.67 16.48 -2.38
C GLU A 191 -9.05 15.98 -2.85
N ARG A 192 -10.07 16.88 -2.85
CA ARG A 192 -11.42 16.56 -3.33
C ARG A 192 -11.44 16.28 -4.85
N ALA A 193 -10.70 17.06 -5.62
CA ALA A 193 -10.61 16.84 -7.07
C ALA A 193 -10.03 15.48 -7.42
N LEU A 194 -8.97 15.04 -6.72
CA LEU A 194 -8.41 13.69 -6.87
C LEU A 194 -9.39 12.61 -6.42
N THR A 195 -10.12 12.84 -5.33
CA THR A 195 -11.16 11.89 -4.88
C THR A 195 -12.19 11.69 -5.98
N ARG A 196 -12.71 12.75 -6.59
CA ARG A 196 -13.66 12.64 -7.72
C ARG A 196 -13.09 11.93 -8.95
N ARG A 197 -11.77 12.08 -9.22
CA ARG A 197 -11.12 11.32 -10.31
C ARG A 197 -11.09 9.82 -10.01
N ILE A 198 -10.80 9.44 -8.78
CA ILE A 198 -10.82 8.04 -8.34
C ILE A 198 -12.25 7.48 -8.40
N GLU A 199 -13.26 8.24 -7.97
CA GLU A 199 -14.68 7.87 -8.03
C GLU A 199 -15.12 7.58 -9.47
N ARG A 200 -14.84 8.48 -10.40
CA ARG A 200 -15.15 8.27 -11.83
C ARG A 200 -14.47 7.05 -12.43
N HIS A 201 -13.22 6.77 -12.03
CA HIS A 201 -12.55 5.54 -12.47
C HIS A 201 -13.25 4.29 -11.93
N ASN A 202 -13.72 4.30 -10.68
CA ASN A 202 -14.44 3.17 -10.09
C ASN A 202 -15.78 2.87 -10.79
N GLU A 203 -16.43 3.88 -11.39
CA GLU A 203 -17.66 3.69 -12.16
C GLU A 203 -17.46 2.78 -13.39
N GLN A 204 -16.23 2.65 -13.86
CA GLN A 204 -15.86 1.80 -14.98
C GLN A 204 -15.17 0.49 -14.53
N ASP A 205 -14.78 0.38 -13.25
CA ASP A 205 -14.08 -0.78 -12.71
C ASP A 205 -15.09 -1.79 -12.09
N ALA A 206 -15.34 -2.88 -12.80
CA ALA A 206 -16.25 -3.94 -12.36
C ALA A 206 -15.83 -4.60 -11.04
N LEU A 207 -14.52 -4.72 -10.78
CA LEU A 207 -14.04 -5.28 -9.51
C LEU A 207 -14.22 -4.28 -8.38
N ALA A 208 -13.92 -3.00 -8.58
CA ALA A 208 -14.16 -1.96 -7.58
C ALA A 208 -15.65 -1.88 -7.19
N LYS A 209 -16.56 -1.95 -8.15
CA LYS A 209 -18.02 -2.01 -7.87
C LYS A 209 -18.39 -3.19 -6.98
N ARG A 210 -17.88 -4.39 -7.28
CA ARG A 210 -18.14 -5.57 -6.46
C ARG A 210 -17.56 -5.44 -5.05
N LEU A 211 -16.38 -4.84 -4.91
CA LEU A 211 -15.72 -4.64 -3.62
C LEU A 211 -16.48 -3.66 -2.73
N GLN A 212 -17.16 -2.66 -3.30
CA GLN A 212 -17.99 -1.72 -2.56
C GLN A 212 -19.21 -2.37 -1.89
N ALA A 213 -19.63 -3.54 -2.33
CA ALA A 213 -20.69 -4.30 -1.68
C ALA A 213 -20.27 -4.82 -0.29
N ILE A 214 -18.97 -4.89 0.00
CA ILE A 214 -18.45 -5.27 1.32
C ILE A 214 -18.62 -4.08 2.26
N GLU A 215 -19.44 -4.25 3.29
CA GLU A 215 -19.65 -3.19 4.29
C GLU A 215 -18.31 -2.72 4.89
N GLY A 216 -18.10 -1.39 4.90
CA GLY A 216 -16.85 -0.77 5.34
C GLY A 216 -15.80 -0.58 4.23
N ILE A 217 -16.00 -1.13 3.04
CA ILE A 217 -15.15 -0.82 1.89
C ILE A 217 -15.83 0.28 1.05
N GLY A 218 -15.49 1.52 1.36
CA GLY A 218 -15.94 2.66 0.57
C GLY A 218 -15.15 2.82 -0.74
N THR A 219 -15.47 3.85 -1.51
CA THR A 219 -14.91 4.13 -2.85
C THR A 219 -13.38 4.07 -2.91
N LEU A 220 -12.70 4.74 -1.97
CA LEU A 220 -11.22 4.72 -1.94
C LEU A 220 -10.66 3.32 -1.63
N GLY A 221 -11.30 2.59 -0.70
CA GLY A 221 -10.90 1.23 -0.36
C GLY A 221 -11.09 0.26 -1.53
N ALA A 222 -12.22 0.35 -2.21
CA ALA A 222 -12.54 -0.46 -3.38
C ALA A 222 -11.56 -0.22 -4.53
N SER A 223 -11.27 1.06 -4.83
CA SER A 223 -10.31 1.45 -5.85
C SER A 223 -8.91 0.90 -5.58
N ALA A 224 -8.39 1.14 -4.37
CA ALA A 224 -7.04 0.68 -4.02
C ALA A 224 -6.93 -0.85 -4.02
N LEU A 225 -7.94 -1.54 -3.48
CA LEU A 225 -7.99 -3.01 -3.48
C LEU A 225 -8.17 -3.58 -4.90
N SER A 226 -8.99 -2.96 -5.75
CA SER A 226 -9.15 -3.38 -7.14
C SER A 226 -7.84 -3.26 -7.91
N ALA A 227 -7.18 -2.09 -7.84
CA ALA A 227 -5.90 -1.86 -8.50
C ALA A 227 -4.80 -2.83 -8.03
N GLU A 228 -4.89 -3.35 -6.81
CA GLU A 228 -3.96 -4.32 -6.28
C GLU A 228 -4.33 -5.76 -6.64
N LEU A 229 -5.60 -6.12 -6.54
CA LEU A 229 -6.07 -7.50 -6.71
C LEU A 229 -6.34 -7.90 -8.16
N SER A 230 -6.57 -6.96 -9.07
CA SER A 230 -6.88 -7.26 -10.47
C SER A 230 -5.88 -8.22 -11.14
N ALA A 231 -4.59 -8.03 -10.86
CA ALA A 231 -3.54 -8.93 -11.35
C ALA A 231 -3.08 -9.94 -10.29
N ALA A 232 -3.07 -9.53 -9.01
CA ALA A 232 -2.42 -10.27 -7.94
C ALA A 232 -3.32 -11.24 -7.18
N ALA A 233 -4.64 -11.24 -7.40
CA ALA A 233 -5.54 -12.10 -6.63
C ALA A 233 -5.17 -13.60 -6.72
N LYS A 234 -4.79 -14.05 -7.91
CA LYS A 234 -4.40 -15.45 -8.18
C LYS A 234 -2.99 -15.82 -7.67
N SER A 235 -2.14 -14.84 -7.33
CA SER A 235 -0.80 -15.11 -6.78
C SER A 235 -0.82 -15.49 -5.29
N PHE A 236 -1.92 -15.23 -4.60
CA PHE A 236 -2.12 -15.65 -3.22
C PHE A 236 -2.81 -17.02 -3.17
N THR A 237 -2.25 -17.94 -2.42
CA THR A 237 -2.80 -19.29 -2.24
C THR A 237 -4.08 -19.30 -1.39
N SER A 238 -4.29 -18.25 -0.58
CA SER A 238 -5.47 -18.15 0.29
C SER A 238 -5.78 -16.71 0.70
N ALA A 239 -7.03 -16.49 1.10
CA ALA A 239 -7.48 -15.23 1.71
C ALA A 239 -6.67 -14.86 2.96
N ARG A 240 -6.21 -15.86 3.73
CA ARG A 240 -5.38 -15.65 4.92
C ARG A 240 -4.00 -15.08 4.55
N GLN A 241 -3.41 -15.59 3.48
CA GLN A 241 -2.13 -15.09 2.97
C GLN A 241 -2.24 -13.63 2.50
N PHE A 242 -3.33 -13.27 1.79
CA PHE A 242 -3.58 -11.88 1.41
C PHE A 242 -3.71 -10.97 2.64
N ALA A 243 -4.50 -11.35 3.66
CA ALA A 243 -4.65 -10.58 4.89
C ALA A 243 -3.30 -10.44 5.64
N ALA A 244 -2.48 -11.49 5.66
CA ALA A 244 -1.13 -11.44 6.23
C ALA A 244 -0.23 -10.47 5.45
N CYS A 245 -0.30 -10.46 4.11
CA CYS A 245 0.40 -9.49 3.27
C CYS A 245 0.00 -8.04 3.56
N LYS A 246 -1.26 -7.79 4.00
CA LYS A 246 -1.69 -6.45 4.45
C LYS A 246 -1.27 -6.10 5.87
N GLY A 247 -0.65 -7.03 6.58
CA GLY A 247 -0.13 -6.81 7.93
C GLY A 247 -1.20 -6.65 9.00
N ILE A 248 -2.40 -7.20 8.80
CA ILE A 248 -3.53 -7.21 9.72
C ILE A 248 -3.71 -8.55 10.42
N THR A 249 -2.68 -9.38 10.41
CA THR A 249 -2.58 -10.61 11.20
C THR A 249 -1.63 -10.41 12.37
N PRO A 250 -1.84 -11.08 13.51
CA PRO A 250 -0.93 -11.03 14.65
C PRO A 250 0.47 -11.51 14.27
N ARG A 251 1.48 -10.91 14.89
CA ARG A 251 2.82 -11.51 14.94
C ARG A 251 2.75 -12.72 15.86
N LEU A 252 3.33 -13.80 15.41
CA LEU A 252 3.50 -14.97 16.23
C LEU A 252 4.94 -14.99 16.77
N GLY A 253 5.09 -15.18 18.04
CA GLY A 253 6.36 -15.37 18.73
C GLY A 253 6.20 -16.45 19.78
N GLY A 254 7.29 -17.03 20.23
CA GLY A 254 7.27 -18.05 21.27
C GLY A 254 8.57 -18.87 21.28
N THR A 255 8.77 -19.56 22.38
CA THR A 255 9.87 -20.49 22.60
C THR A 255 9.30 -21.80 23.15
N GLY A 256 9.98 -22.91 22.93
CA GLY A 256 9.61 -24.21 23.51
C GLY A 256 8.18 -24.69 23.12
N GLY A 257 7.75 -24.45 21.86
CA GLY A 257 6.43 -24.89 21.38
C GLY A 257 5.24 -24.03 21.85
N LYS A 258 5.46 -23.03 22.72
CA LYS A 258 4.38 -22.12 23.18
C LYS A 258 4.29 -20.91 22.28
N VAL A 259 3.30 -20.89 21.36
CA VAL A 259 3.03 -19.77 20.46
C VAL A 259 2.20 -18.70 21.16
N ARG A 260 2.71 -17.46 21.13
CA ARG A 260 1.99 -16.28 21.64
C ARG A 260 1.66 -15.33 20.49
N ALA A 261 0.39 -14.92 20.41
CA ALA A 261 -0.06 -13.91 19.46
C ALA A 261 0.17 -12.50 20.03
N GLY A 262 0.95 -11.70 19.35
CA GLY A 262 1.23 -10.29 19.68
C GLY A 262 0.36 -9.31 18.91
N ALA A 263 0.83 -8.05 18.81
CA ALA A 263 0.21 -7.05 17.97
C ALA A 263 0.26 -7.45 16.47
N ILE A 264 -0.52 -6.76 15.62
CA ILE A 264 -0.49 -6.99 14.17
C ILE A 264 0.90 -6.77 13.58
N SER A 265 1.22 -7.52 12.54
CA SER A 265 2.57 -7.50 11.94
C SER A 265 2.94 -6.16 11.31
N LYS A 266 1.95 -5.38 10.86
CA LYS A 266 2.09 -4.10 10.14
C LYS A 266 2.95 -4.21 8.86
N ARG A 267 3.19 -5.42 8.37
CA ARG A 267 3.88 -5.66 7.08
C ARG A 267 3.02 -5.18 5.91
N GLY A 268 3.64 -4.97 4.76
CA GLY A 268 2.94 -4.56 3.54
C GLY A 268 2.44 -3.11 3.55
N ASP A 269 1.53 -2.80 2.63
CA ASP A 269 1.09 -1.44 2.35
C ASP A 269 0.31 -0.82 3.53
N PRO A 270 0.82 0.25 4.17
CA PRO A 270 0.13 0.93 5.26
C PRO A 270 -1.14 1.66 4.81
N TYR A 271 -1.23 2.10 3.55
CA TYR A 271 -2.38 2.82 3.03
C TYR A 271 -3.63 1.94 2.96
N VAL A 272 -3.52 0.77 2.30
CA VAL A 272 -4.64 -0.19 2.21
C VAL A 272 -5.04 -0.69 3.60
N ARG A 273 -4.08 -0.99 4.47
CA ARG A 273 -4.35 -1.35 5.86
C ARG A 273 -5.13 -0.27 6.60
N THR A 274 -4.76 1.00 6.45
CA THR A 274 -5.45 2.13 7.07
C THR A 274 -6.89 2.24 6.58
N LEU A 275 -7.12 2.10 5.27
CA LEU A 275 -8.48 2.13 4.70
C LEU A 275 -9.35 1.01 5.27
N LEU A 276 -8.83 -0.22 5.36
CA LEU A 276 -9.56 -1.36 5.92
C LEU A 276 -9.89 -1.17 7.42
N ILE A 277 -8.94 -0.67 8.22
CA ILE A 277 -9.13 -0.42 9.65
C ILE A 277 -10.15 0.71 9.87
N HIS A 278 -10.08 1.80 9.11
CA HIS A 278 -11.07 2.89 9.21
C HIS A 278 -12.46 2.44 8.76
N GLY A 279 -12.54 1.66 7.70
CA GLY A 279 -13.79 1.06 7.26
C GLY A 279 -14.41 0.17 8.34
N ALA A 280 -13.63 -0.70 8.95
CA ALA A 280 -14.08 -1.56 10.06
C ALA A 280 -14.55 -0.75 11.27
N ARG A 281 -13.85 0.33 11.64
CA ARG A 281 -14.31 1.25 12.71
C ARG A 281 -15.65 1.88 12.39
N SER A 282 -15.83 2.36 11.16
CA SER A 282 -17.08 2.95 10.70
C SER A 282 -18.25 1.97 10.77
N VAL A 283 -18.03 0.72 10.36
CA VAL A 283 -19.03 -0.36 10.48
C VAL A 283 -19.43 -0.58 11.92
N ILE A 284 -18.47 -0.75 12.82
CA ILE A 284 -18.77 -0.99 14.24
C ILE A 284 -19.52 0.20 14.85
N ALA A 285 -19.07 1.43 14.58
CA ALA A 285 -19.73 2.64 15.11
C ALA A 285 -21.18 2.75 14.62
N ARG A 286 -21.42 2.51 13.31
CA ARG A 286 -22.77 2.55 12.73
C ARG A 286 -23.66 1.44 13.31
N ARG A 287 -23.20 0.20 13.31
CA ARG A 287 -23.98 -0.96 13.76
C ARG A 287 -24.25 -0.94 15.27
N ARG A 288 -23.37 -0.36 16.09
CA ARG A 288 -23.67 -0.09 17.51
C ARG A 288 -24.83 0.90 17.67
N ARG A 289 -24.82 2.00 16.89
CA ARG A 289 -25.89 3.01 16.96
C ARG A 289 -27.23 2.48 16.49
N THR A 290 -27.25 1.53 15.54
CA THR A 290 -28.48 0.91 15.01
C THR A 290 -28.80 -0.44 15.65
N GLU A 291 -28.09 -0.83 16.70
CA GLU A 291 -28.23 -2.10 17.42
C GLU A 291 -28.20 -3.36 16.52
N SER A 292 -27.56 -3.25 15.34
CA SER A 292 -27.52 -4.28 14.30
C SER A 292 -26.20 -5.05 14.24
N LEU A 293 -25.49 -5.17 15.37
CA LEU A 293 -24.25 -5.96 15.44
C LEU A 293 -24.55 -7.45 15.18
N SER A 294 -23.76 -8.05 14.30
CA SER A 294 -23.83 -9.50 14.10
C SER A 294 -23.43 -10.24 15.39
N PRO A 295 -23.98 -11.45 15.64
CA PRO A 295 -23.65 -12.25 16.85
C PRO A 295 -22.14 -12.44 17.03
N TRP A 296 -21.41 -12.69 15.93
CA TRP A 296 -19.95 -12.80 15.94
C TRP A 296 -19.26 -11.53 16.42
N LEU A 297 -19.70 -10.36 15.91
CA LEU A 297 -19.06 -9.08 16.23
C LEU A 297 -19.42 -8.64 17.66
N LYS A 298 -20.65 -8.90 18.11
CA LYS A 298 -21.11 -8.65 19.48
C LYS A 298 -20.27 -9.46 20.48
N GLY A 299 -20.19 -10.79 20.31
CA GLY A 299 -19.40 -11.64 21.20
C GLY A 299 -17.89 -11.36 21.14
N LEU A 300 -17.38 -10.81 20.03
CA LEU A 300 -15.98 -10.38 19.95
C LEU A 300 -15.74 -9.10 20.77
N LEU A 301 -16.64 -8.13 20.70
CA LEU A 301 -16.57 -6.85 21.44
C LEU A 301 -16.75 -7.03 22.94
N GLU A 302 -17.45 -8.08 23.38
CA GLU A 302 -17.60 -8.45 24.79
C GLU A 302 -16.29 -9.05 25.36
N ARG A 303 -15.53 -9.79 24.55
CA ARG A 303 -14.35 -10.55 25.02
C ARG A 303 -13.01 -9.87 24.71
N ARG A 304 -12.98 -8.88 23.86
CA ARG A 304 -11.75 -8.27 23.35
C ARG A 304 -11.83 -6.74 23.30
N PRO A 305 -10.71 -6.05 23.52
CA PRO A 305 -10.64 -4.60 23.39
C PRO A 305 -11.11 -4.12 22.00
N PHE A 306 -11.72 -2.96 21.93
CA PHE A 306 -12.32 -2.38 20.73
C PHE A 306 -11.39 -2.44 19.49
N ASN A 307 -10.13 -2.04 19.65
CA ASN A 307 -9.19 -2.04 18.53
C ASN A 307 -8.85 -3.45 18.02
N VAL A 308 -8.92 -4.47 18.87
CA VAL A 308 -8.74 -5.88 18.47
C VAL A 308 -9.93 -6.33 17.62
N ALA A 309 -11.15 -5.99 18.02
CA ALA A 309 -12.37 -6.27 17.25
C ALA A 309 -12.36 -5.55 15.89
N VAL A 310 -11.92 -4.27 15.85
CA VAL A 310 -11.74 -3.50 14.60
C VAL A 310 -10.80 -4.22 13.66
N VAL A 311 -9.64 -4.67 14.14
CA VAL A 311 -8.65 -5.35 13.30
C VAL A 311 -9.16 -6.72 12.82
N ALA A 312 -9.87 -7.46 13.67
CA ALA A 312 -10.48 -8.72 13.26
C ALA A 312 -11.53 -8.52 12.15
N LEU A 313 -12.35 -7.47 12.24
CA LEU A 313 -13.29 -7.12 11.19
C LEU A 313 -12.55 -6.69 9.91
N ALA A 314 -11.52 -5.85 10.01
CA ALA A 314 -10.68 -5.45 8.86
C ALA A 314 -10.04 -6.67 8.17
N ASN A 315 -9.59 -7.66 8.95
CA ASN A 315 -9.09 -8.93 8.43
C ASN A 315 -10.18 -9.72 7.67
N LYS A 316 -11.40 -9.79 8.22
CA LYS A 316 -12.54 -10.42 7.53
C LYS A 316 -12.84 -9.70 6.22
N MET A 317 -12.87 -8.36 6.22
CA MET A 317 -13.09 -7.54 5.01
C MET A 317 -12.02 -7.80 3.95
N ALA A 318 -10.74 -7.83 4.31
CA ALA A 318 -9.64 -8.13 3.39
C ALA A 318 -9.77 -9.53 2.77
N ARG A 319 -10.11 -10.52 3.59
CA ARG A 319 -10.33 -11.90 3.12
C ARG A 319 -11.52 -12.01 2.16
N SER A 320 -12.61 -11.31 2.45
CA SER A 320 -13.76 -11.22 1.55
C SER A 320 -13.39 -10.54 0.24
N ALA A 321 -12.65 -9.42 0.28
CA ALA A 321 -12.18 -8.72 -0.90
C ALA A 321 -11.34 -9.62 -1.82
N TRP A 322 -10.39 -10.36 -1.23
CA TRP A 322 -9.59 -11.33 -1.98
C TRP A 322 -10.48 -12.43 -2.60
N ALA A 323 -11.43 -12.99 -1.85
CA ALA A 323 -12.29 -14.06 -2.36
C ALA A 323 -13.16 -13.59 -3.53
N LEU A 324 -13.69 -12.35 -3.49
CA LEU A 324 -14.42 -11.78 -4.61
C LEU A 324 -13.53 -11.63 -5.85
N ALA A 325 -12.30 -11.16 -5.67
CA ALA A 325 -11.36 -10.95 -6.78
C ALA A 325 -10.86 -12.28 -7.37
N ALA A 326 -10.47 -13.23 -6.51
CA ALA A 326 -9.88 -14.50 -6.94
C ALA A 326 -10.90 -15.45 -7.61
N HIS A 327 -12.15 -15.45 -7.14
CA HIS A 327 -13.18 -16.40 -7.58
C HIS A 327 -14.29 -15.77 -8.42
N GLY A 328 -14.24 -14.46 -8.70
CA GLY A 328 -15.25 -13.78 -9.50
C GLY A 328 -16.65 -13.73 -8.87
N ARG A 329 -16.77 -13.99 -7.57
CA ARG A 329 -18.07 -14.10 -6.87
C ARG A 329 -18.67 -12.74 -6.54
N THR A 330 -19.98 -12.72 -6.22
CA THR A 330 -20.67 -11.59 -5.60
C THR A 330 -20.59 -11.69 -4.08
N TYR A 331 -20.64 -10.54 -3.40
CA TYR A 331 -20.60 -10.51 -1.93
C TYR A 331 -21.93 -11.02 -1.34
N GLN A 332 -21.82 -11.89 -0.35
CA GLN A 332 -22.94 -12.35 0.49
C GLN A 332 -22.56 -12.17 1.96
N GLU A 333 -23.36 -11.40 2.69
CA GLU A 333 -23.04 -11.02 4.07
C GLU A 333 -22.86 -12.22 5.02
N ASN A 334 -23.64 -13.27 4.83
CA ASN A 334 -23.68 -14.45 5.70
C ASN A 334 -23.16 -15.73 5.03
N TYR A 335 -22.21 -15.64 4.10
CA TYR A 335 -21.70 -16.78 3.32
C TYR A 335 -21.18 -17.94 4.18
N GLY A 336 -20.72 -17.71 5.42
CA GLY A 336 -20.22 -18.75 6.34
C GLY A 336 -21.27 -19.27 7.33
N ALA A 337 -22.41 -18.64 7.46
CA ALA A 337 -23.45 -19.05 8.43
C ALA A 337 -24.39 -20.13 7.88
N LYS A 338 -24.35 -20.42 6.58
CA LYS A 338 -25.18 -21.45 5.92
C LYS A 338 -24.50 -22.82 5.82
N ALA A 339 -23.27 -22.96 6.31
CA ALA A 339 -22.46 -24.19 6.24
C ALA A 339 -22.12 -24.76 7.63
N ALA A 340 -22.88 -24.37 8.65
CA ALA A 340 -22.80 -24.95 10.00
C ALA A 340 -24.12 -25.59 10.39
#